data_087e231a063f9b2705cad4c1602f17b8
#
_entry.id   087e231a063f9b2705cad4c1602f17b8
#
_cell.length_a   1.000
_cell.length_b   1.000
_cell.length_c   1.000
_cell.angle_alpha   90.00
_cell.angle_beta   90.00
_cell.angle_gamma   90.00
#
_symmetry.space_group_name_H-M   'P 1'
#
loop_
_entity.id
_entity.type
_entity.pdbx_description
1 polymer ?
#
loop_
_entity_poly.entity_id
_entity_poly.type
_entity_poly.pdbx_seq_one_letter_code
_entity_poly.pdbx_strand_id
1 'polypeptide(L)'
;MKTALPIWAQSLAIALVAIALALVANTVHPRGLDLSRNYFPSAPEHPFQVIDLEMAQEYAQYISEGPGGFAFLDARKEESYQDNHIPGALVCDHYQQDRFIPGILPRLAEAMVIVIYCTGGNCEDSIFLANDLVYRHGIASEIIYIFEGGIQAWREASLPLNKGSKP
;
A
#
# COMPACT_ATOMS: atom_id res chain seq x y z
N MET A 1 -21.35 42.30 -39.08
CA MET A 1 -21.33 40.83 -38.90
C MET A 1 -20.70 40.52 -37.56
N LYS A 2 -21.44 39.96 -36.58
CA LYS A 2 -20.87 39.52 -35.31
C LYS A 2 -20.17 38.17 -35.59
N THR A 3 -18.86 38.15 -35.60
CA THR A 3 -18.09 36.88 -35.71
C THR A 3 -18.36 36.06 -34.46
N ALA A 4 -19.08 34.96 -34.60
CA ALA A 4 -19.30 34.03 -33.49
C ALA A 4 -17.94 33.44 -33.07
N LEU A 5 -17.72 33.33 -31.76
CA LEU A 5 -16.54 32.68 -31.24
C LEU A 5 -16.46 31.23 -31.74
N PRO A 6 -15.26 30.70 -32.01
CA PRO A 6 -15.11 29.30 -32.41
C PRO A 6 -15.59 28.36 -31.30
N ILE A 7 -16.08 27.19 -31.67
CA ILE A 7 -16.73 26.23 -30.76
C ILE A 7 -15.85 25.90 -29.55
N TRP A 8 -14.55 25.73 -29.74
CA TRP A 8 -13.63 25.48 -28.65
C TRP A 8 -13.57 26.63 -27.61
N ALA A 9 -13.66 27.89 -28.07
CA ALA A 9 -13.68 29.05 -27.17
C ALA A 9 -15.00 29.17 -26.42
N GLN A 10 -16.12 28.79 -27.04
CA GLN A 10 -17.42 28.70 -26.37
C GLN A 10 -17.41 27.61 -25.29
N SER A 11 -16.85 26.43 -25.60
CA SER A 11 -16.71 25.32 -24.63
C SER A 11 -15.81 25.70 -23.46
N LEU A 12 -14.70 26.38 -23.72
CA LEU A 12 -13.82 26.87 -22.66
C LEU A 12 -14.51 27.90 -21.77
N ALA A 13 -15.26 28.84 -22.36
CA ALA A 13 -15.99 29.83 -21.61
C ALA A 13 -17.06 29.17 -20.68
N ILE A 14 -17.79 28.18 -21.19
CA ILE A 14 -18.76 27.42 -20.38
C ILE A 14 -18.06 26.70 -19.23
N ALA A 15 -16.95 26.04 -19.49
CA ALA A 15 -16.18 25.34 -18.46
C ALA A 15 -15.69 26.29 -17.36
N LEU A 16 -15.14 27.46 -17.73
CA LEU A 16 -14.67 28.45 -16.76
C LEU A 16 -15.83 29.01 -15.90
N VAL A 17 -16.98 29.28 -16.51
CA VAL A 17 -18.18 29.74 -15.78
C VAL A 17 -18.67 28.66 -14.83
N ALA A 18 -18.70 27.40 -15.26
CA ALA A 18 -19.12 26.28 -14.41
C ALA A 18 -18.16 26.09 -13.21
N ILE A 19 -16.85 26.18 -13.42
CA ILE A 19 -15.85 26.13 -12.33
C ILE A 19 -16.06 27.29 -11.35
N ALA A 20 -16.23 28.51 -11.86
CA ALA A 20 -16.45 29.68 -11.00
C ALA A 20 -17.70 29.53 -10.14
N LEU A 21 -18.80 29.09 -10.74
CA LEU A 21 -20.06 28.83 -10.02
C LEU A 21 -19.90 27.72 -8.98
N ALA A 22 -19.17 26.65 -9.31
CA ALA A 22 -18.92 25.55 -8.37
C ALA A 22 -18.09 26.03 -7.16
N LEU A 23 -17.06 26.85 -7.39
CA LEU A 23 -16.25 27.43 -6.31
C LEU A 23 -17.06 28.34 -5.41
N VAL A 24 -17.88 29.23 -6.00
CA VAL A 24 -18.77 30.11 -5.23
C VAL A 24 -19.80 29.28 -4.45
N ALA A 25 -20.42 28.29 -5.07
CA ALA A 25 -21.36 27.41 -4.39
C ALA A 25 -20.70 26.68 -3.22
N ASN A 26 -19.45 26.22 -3.39
CA ASN A 26 -18.70 25.55 -2.34
C ASN A 26 -18.43 26.47 -1.13
N THR A 27 -18.14 27.76 -1.36
CA THR A 27 -17.86 28.70 -0.26
C THR A 27 -19.12 29.10 0.52
N VAL A 28 -20.29 29.09 -0.15
CA VAL A 28 -21.58 29.47 0.47
C VAL A 28 -22.25 28.24 1.12
N HIS A 29 -21.91 27.05 0.71
CA HIS A 29 -22.57 25.85 1.22
C HIS A 29 -22.13 25.54 2.66
N PRO A 30 -23.07 25.28 3.63
CA PRO A 30 -22.70 24.99 5.03
C PRO A 30 -21.79 23.78 5.22
N ARG A 31 -21.76 22.87 4.26
CA ARG A 31 -20.87 21.69 4.20
C ARG A 31 -19.95 21.78 2.99
N GLY A 32 -19.49 22.96 2.64
CA GLY A 32 -18.53 23.16 1.57
C GLY A 32 -17.24 22.39 1.83
N LEU A 33 -16.62 21.91 0.75
CA LEU A 33 -15.33 21.21 0.83
C LEU A 33 -14.22 22.23 1.08
N ASP A 34 -13.36 21.98 2.06
CA ASP A 34 -12.12 22.72 2.22
C ASP A 34 -11.10 22.23 1.20
N LEU A 35 -10.96 22.98 0.11
CA LEU A 35 -10.09 22.61 -1.00
C LEU A 35 -8.58 22.65 -0.64
N SER A 36 -8.23 23.22 0.51
CA SER A 36 -6.85 23.23 1.02
C SER A 36 -6.56 22.03 1.92
N ARG A 37 -7.58 21.33 2.36
CA ARG A 37 -7.44 20.19 3.27
C ARG A 37 -6.93 18.97 2.54
N ASN A 38 -5.93 18.33 3.12
CA ASN A 38 -5.55 16.99 2.69
C ASN A 38 -6.64 16.00 3.16
N TYR A 39 -7.45 15.51 2.22
CA TYR A 39 -8.48 14.50 2.48
C TYR A 39 -7.95 13.08 2.48
N PHE A 40 -6.67 12.90 2.13
CA PHE A 40 -5.98 11.64 2.33
C PHE A 40 -5.38 11.68 3.74
N PRO A 41 -6.00 11.00 4.73
CA PRO A 41 -5.40 10.94 6.05
C PRO A 41 -4.00 10.33 5.93
N SER A 42 -3.10 10.74 6.80
CA SER A 42 -1.91 9.95 7.11
C SER A 42 -2.38 8.52 7.40
N ALA A 43 -1.56 7.52 7.09
CA ALA A 43 -1.90 6.12 7.32
C ALA A 43 -2.64 5.97 8.66
N PRO A 44 -3.71 5.17 8.74
CA PRO A 44 -4.49 5.01 9.96
C PRO A 44 -3.56 4.65 11.11
N GLU A 45 -3.78 5.24 12.28
CA GLU A 45 -3.08 4.79 13.50
C GLU A 45 -3.37 3.30 13.69
N HIS A 46 -2.33 2.48 13.67
CA HIS A 46 -2.40 1.04 13.83
C HIS A 46 -1.46 0.57 14.96
N PRO A 47 -1.75 -0.56 15.60
CA PRO A 47 -0.95 -1.05 16.74
C PRO A 47 0.39 -1.67 16.32
N PHE A 48 0.64 -1.82 15.01
CA PHE A 48 1.83 -2.51 14.50
C PHE A 48 3.06 -1.62 14.56
N GLN A 49 4.21 -2.23 14.78
CA GLN A 49 5.49 -1.54 14.72
C GLN A 49 5.84 -1.22 13.26
N VAL A 50 6.28 0.01 13.03
CA VAL A 50 6.76 0.44 11.70
C VAL A 50 8.27 0.28 11.66
N ILE A 51 8.78 -0.26 10.57
CA ILE A 51 10.21 -0.40 10.32
C ILE A 51 10.62 0.40 9.09
N ASP A 52 11.84 0.92 9.14
CA ASP A 52 12.47 1.59 8.03
C ASP A 52 13.17 0.62 7.07
N LEU A 53 13.83 1.16 6.05
CA LEU A 53 14.51 0.37 5.03
C LEU A 53 15.71 -0.40 5.61
N GLU A 54 16.45 0.19 6.54
CA GLU A 54 17.65 -0.42 7.13
C GLU A 54 17.26 -1.69 7.92
N MET A 55 16.24 -1.59 8.75
CA MET A 55 15.72 -2.72 9.52
C MET A 55 15.07 -3.77 8.61
N ALA A 56 14.37 -3.35 7.55
CA ALA A 56 13.79 -4.27 6.58
C ALA A 56 14.88 -5.06 5.83
N GLN A 57 16.02 -4.44 5.51
CA GLN A 57 17.18 -5.10 4.92
C GLN A 57 17.81 -6.11 5.88
N GLU A 58 18.00 -5.75 7.14
CA GLU A 58 18.53 -6.65 8.16
C GLU A 58 17.64 -7.89 8.29
N TYR A 59 16.33 -7.72 8.42
CA TYR A 59 15.40 -8.84 8.54
C TYR A 59 15.35 -9.71 7.27
N ALA A 60 15.49 -9.13 6.08
CA ALA A 60 15.52 -9.88 4.83
C ALA A 60 16.75 -10.82 4.71
N GLN A 61 17.87 -10.50 5.36
CA GLN A 61 19.04 -11.38 5.40
C GLN A 61 18.72 -12.69 6.14
N TYR A 62 17.96 -12.62 7.23
CA TYR A 62 17.59 -13.80 8.02
C TYR A 62 16.64 -14.76 7.27
N ILE A 63 15.86 -14.26 6.28
CA ILE A 63 15.04 -15.14 5.45
C ILE A 63 15.91 -15.97 4.52
N SER A 64 16.99 -15.40 3.99
CA SER A 64 17.90 -16.08 3.06
C SER A 64 18.77 -17.12 3.73
N GLU A 65 19.00 -17.03 5.03
CA GLU A 65 19.84 -17.95 5.82
C GLU A 65 19.11 -19.24 6.26
N GLY A 66 17.78 -19.33 6.04
CA GLY A 66 17.00 -20.55 6.33
C GLY A 66 15.59 -20.29 6.86
N PRO A 67 14.82 -21.35 7.13
CA PRO A 67 13.40 -21.23 7.53
C PRO A 67 13.18 -20.79 8.98
N GLY A 68 14.05 -19.97 9.54
CA GLY A 68 14.07 -19.67 10.95
C GLY A 68 13.43 -18.37 11.35
N GLY A 69 12.13 -18.38 11.69
CA GLY A 69 11.53 -17.34 12.53
C GLY A 69 11.19 -16.00 11.84
N PHE A 70 11.62 -15.77 10.60
CA PHE A 70 11.33 -14.54 9.85
C PHE A 70 10.47 -14.82 8.63
N ALA A 71 9.43 -14.01 8.43
CA ALA A 71 8.61 -14.07 7.24
C ALA A 71 8.39 -12.66 6.67
N PHE A 72 8.52 -12.52 5.35
CA PHE A 72 8.09 -11.33 4.63
C PHE A 72 6.84 -11.63 3.84
N LEU A 73 5.84 -10.75 3.91
CA LEU A 73 4.60 -10.84 3.16
C LEU A 73 4.46 -9.63 2.23
N ASP A 74 4.24 -9.93 0.97
CA ASP A 74 3.88 -8.93 -0.03
C ASP A 74 2.35 -8.85 -0.12
N ALA A 75 1.78 -7.75 0.38
CA ALA A 75 0.33 -7.53 0.40
C ALA A 75 -0.23 -7.02 -0.92
N ARG A 76 0.64 -6.78 -1.92
CA ARG A 76 0.23 -6.32 -3.26
C ARG A 76 -0.46 -7.44 -4.02
N LYS A 77 -1.08 -7.06 -5.15
CA LYS A 77 -1.68 -8.01 -6.08
C LYS A 77 -0.66 -9.01 -6.61
N GLU A 78 -1.11 -10.24 -6.86
CA GLU A 78 -0.25 -11.33 -7.34
C GLU A 78 0.54 -10.96 -8.60
N GLU A 79 -0.07 -10.22 -9.55
CA GLU A 79 0.62 -9.79 -10.77
C GLU A 79 1.81 -8.87 -10.44
N SER A 80 1.64 -7.95 -9.48
CA SER A 80 2.71 -7.04 -9.05
C SER A 80 3.85 -7.79 -8.36
N TYR A 81 3.52 -8.81 -7.56
CA TYR A 81 4.49 -9.71 -6.95
C TYR A 81 5.29 -10.47 -8.01
N GLN A 82 4.61 -11.02 -9.03
CA GLN A 82 5.27 -11.77 -10.10
C GLN A 82 6.21 -10.91 -10.94
N ASP A 83 5.89 -9.62 -11.12
CA ASP A 83 6.77 -8.68 -11.80
C ASP A 83 8.06 -8.42 -11.03
N ASN A 84 7.96 -8.22 -9.73
CA ASN A 84 9.09 -8.05 -8.83
C ASN A 84 8.65 -8.11 -7.36
N HIS A 85 9.46 -8.74 -6.52
CA HIS A 85 9.24 -8.81 -5.06
C HIS A 85 10.57 -8.89 -4.30
N ILE A 86 10.54 -8.62 -3.00
CA ILE A 86 11.70 -8.78 -2.12
C ILE A 86 12.06 -10.27 -2.04
N PRO A 87 13.34 -10.65 -2.20
CA PRO A 87 13.76 -12.06 -2.16
C PRO A 87 13.31 -12.77 -0.89
N GLY A 88 12.69 -13.94 -1.06
CA GLY A 88 12.16 -14.74 0.05
C GLY A 88 10.79 -14.30 0.57
N ALA A 89 10.23 -13.20 0.08
CA ALA A 89 8.88 -12.78 0.45
C ALA A 89 7.83 -13.73 -0.11
N LEU A 90 6.77 -13.95 0.67
CA LEU A 90 5.60 -14.74 0.29
C LEU A 90 4.51 -13.79 -0.22
N VAL A 91 3.87 -14.15 -1.32
CA VAL A 91 2.71 -13.39 -1.80
C VAL A 91 1.50 -13.64 -0.89
N CYS A 92 0.84 -12.57 -0.49
CA CYS A 92 -0.46 -12.61 0.17
C CYS A 92 -1.28 -11.40 -0.25
N ASP A 93 -1.78 -11.43 -1.50
CA ASP A 93 -2.69 -10.40 -2.02
C ASP A 93 -3.84 -10.19 -1.03
N HIS A 94 -3.88 -8.99 -0.42
CA HIS A 94 -4.86 -8.67 0.61
C HIS A 94 -6.29 -8.92 0.13
N TYR A 95 -6.61 -8.62 -1.13
CA TYR A 95 -7.96 -8.78 -1.69
C TYR A 95 -8.34 -10.23 -2.00
N GLN A 96 -7.36 -11.14 -2.04
CA GLN A 96 -7.53 -12.56 -2.32
C GLN A 96 -6.87 -13.45 -1.25
N GLN A 97 -6.73 -12.96 -0.04
CA GLN A 97 -5.97 -13.61 1.03
C GLN A 97 -6.44 -15.04 1.33
N ASP A 98 -7.73 -15.34 1.20
CA ASP A 98 -8.29 -16.69 1.42
C ASP A 98 -7.65 -17.75 0.51
N ARG A 99 -7.09 -17.33 -0.64
CA ARG A 99 -6.35 -18.20 -1.56
C ARG A 99 -4.91 -18.47 -1.08
N PHE A 100 -4.27 -17.49 -0.46
CA PHE A 100 -2.86 -17.54 -0.09
C PHE A 100 -2.63 -18.03 1.35
N ILE A 101 -3.44 -17.57 2.29
CA ILE A 101 -3.29 -17.85 3.72
C ILE A 101 -3.17 -19.35 4.04
N PRO A 102 -3.98 -20.27 3.50
CA PRO A 102 -3.85 -21.70 3.84
C PRO A 102 -2.46 -22.27 3.54
N GLY A 103 -1.80 -21.76 2.51
CA GLY A 103 -0.46 -22.22 2.12
C GLY A 103 0.68 -21.63 2.95
N ILE A 104 0.51 -20.44 3.49
CA ILE A 104 1.55 -19.72 4.23
C ILE A 104 1.36 -19.76 5.75
N LEU A 105 0.16 -20.04 6.22
CA LEU A 105 -0.18 -20.03 7.65
C LEU A 105 0.74 -20.92 8.52
N PRO A 106 1.14 -22.13 8.12
CA PRO A 106 2.07 -22.93 8.90
C PRO A 106 3.40 -22.21 9.14
N ARG A 107 3.92 -21.52 8.13
CA ARG A 107 5.15 -20.74 8.24
C ARG A 107 4.98 -19.49 9.12
N LEU A 108 3.82 -18.84 9.05
CA LEU A 108 3.52 -17.69 9.90
C LEU A 108 3.36 -18.09 11.37
N ALA A 109 2.81 -19.27 11.65
CA ALA A 109 2.66 -19.79 13.01
C ALA A 109 4.01 -20.09 13.70
N GLU A 110 5.06 -20.34 12.94
CA GLU A 110 6.43 -20.57 13.43
C GLU A 110 7.28 -19.29 13.45
N ALA A 111 6.76 -18.19 12.87
CA ALA A 111 7.49 -16.94 12.75
C ALA A 111 7.55 -16.20 14.10
N MET A 112 8.71 -15.65 14.40
CA MET A 112 8.94 -14.71 15.50
C MET A 112 8.82 -13.25 15.03
N VAL A 113 9.00 -13.02 13.72
CA VAL A 113 8.90 -11.70 13.07
C VAL A 113 8.19 -11.89 11.73
N ILE A 114 7.15 -11.13 11.51
CA ILE A 114 6.42 -11.06 10.25
C ILE A 114 6.48 -9.64 9.75
N VAL A 115 7.21 -9.39 8.66
CA VAL A 115 7.24 -8.09 8.01
C VAL A 115 6.25 -8.08 6.86
N ILE A 116 5.35 -7.11 6.86
CA ILE A 116 4.37 -6.94 5.79
C ILE A 116 4.67 -5.65 5.05
N TYR A 117 4.70 -5.73 3.74
CA TYR A 117 4.89 -4.56 2.88
C TYR A 117 3.91 -4.54 1.71
N CYS A 118 3.76 -3.36 1.13
CA CYS A 118 3.02 -3.17 -0.11
C CYS A 118 3.82 -2.29 -1.09
N THR A 119 3.15 -1.44 -1.84
CA THR A 119 3.84 -0.55 -2.81
C THR A 119 4.74 0.47 -2.11
N GLY A 120 4.34 0.95 -0.95
CA GLY A 120 4.97 2.06 -0.22
C GLY A 120 4.13 3.34 -0.27
N GLY A 121 4.56 4.35 0.45
CA GLY A 121 3.82 5.61 0.57
C GLY A 121 2.48 5.44 1.28
N ASN A 122 1.38 5.87 0.65
CA ASN A 122 0.03 5.81 1.23
C ASN A 122 -0.69 4.47 0.96
N CYS A 123 0.02 3.38 0.73
CA CYS A 123 -0.59 2.08 0.50
C CYS A 123 -0.99 1.43 1.83
N GLU A 124 -2.27 1.18 2.03
CA GLU A 124 -2.84 0.62 3.26
C GLU A 124 -2.98 -0.92 3.23
N ASP A 125 -2.71 -1.58 2.09
CA ASP A 125 -2.93 -3.03 1.93
C ASP A 125 -2.13 -3.85 2.97
N SER A 126 -0.92 -3.41 3.34
CA SER A 126 -0.13 -4.05 4.38
C SER A 126 -0.78 -3.96 5.76
N ILE A 127 -1.41 -2.83 6.08
CA ILE A 127 -2.11 -2.62 7.35
C ILE A 127 -3.39 -3.46 7.38
N PHE A 128 -4.14 -3.52 6.27
CA PHE A 128 -5.34 -4.35 6.18
C PHE A 128 -5.01 -5.83 6.31
N LEU A 129 -3.96 -6.30 5.63
CA LEU A 129 -3.50 -7.68 5.78
C LEU A 129 -3.06 -7.99 7.21
N ALA A 130 -2.32 -7.07 7.85
CA ALA A 130 -1.89 -7.22 9.23
C ALA A 130 -3.08 -7.36 10.19
N ASN A 131 -4.10 -6.52 10.04
CA ASN A 131 -5.34 -6.62 10.82
C ASN A 131 -6.04 -7.98 10.61
N ASP A 132 -6.15 -8.44 9.36
CA ASP A 132 -6.77 -9.74 9.09
C ASP A 132 -5.96 -10.90 9.69
N LEU A 133 -4.63 -10.84 9.66
CA LEU A 133 -3.78 -11.85 10.32
C LEU A 133 -4.05 -11.92 11.84
N VAL A 134 -4.21 -10.77 12.48
CA VAL A 134 -4.52 -10.73 13.93
C VAL A 134 -5.95 -11.21 14.20
N TYR A 135 -6.95 -10.58 13.58
CA TYR A 135 -8.35 -10.77 13.98
C TYR A 135 -8.99 -12.04 13.40
N ARG A 136 -8.55 -12.50 12.24
CA ARG A 136 -9.11 -13.69 11.58
C ARG A 136 -8.26 -14.94 11.73
N HIS A 137 -6.94 -14.79 11.87
CA HIS A 137 -6.00 -15.91 11.89
C HIS A 137 -5.27 -16.07 13.23
N GLY A 138 -5.48 -15.15 14.20
CA GLY A 138 -4.96 -15.27 15.56
C GLY A 138 -3.45 -15.08 15.68
N ILE A 139 -2.82 -14.42 14.70
CA ILE A 139 -1.40 -14.07 14.78
C ILE A 139 -1.23 -12.93 15.78
N ALA A 140 -0.24 -13.03 16.67
CA ALA A 140 0.04 -12.02 17.67
C ALA A 140 0.50 -10.70 17.01
N SER A 141 -0.11 -9.57 17.39
CA SER A 141 0.21 -8.26 16.83
C SER A 141 1.65 -7.83 17.07
N GLU A 142 2.23 -8.29 18.17
CA GLU A 142 3.58 -7.95 18.65
C GLU A 142 4.69 -8.44 17.73
N ILE A 143 4.42 -9.46 16.91
CA ILE A 143 5.39 -10.02 15.95
C ILE A 143 5.20 -9.47 14.54
N ILE A 144 4.20 -8.60 14.32
CA ILE A 144 3.89 -8.00 13.02
C ILE A 144 4.52 -6.63 12.91
N TYR A 145 5.27 -6.43 11.83
CA TYR A 145 5.95 -5.20 11.49
C TYR A 145 5.51 -4.72 10.11
N ILE A 146 5.30 -3.42 9.97
CA ILE A 146 4.94 -2.78 8.69
C ILE A 146 6.16 -2.09 8.11
N PHE A 147 6.57 -2.52 6.93
CA PHE A 147 7.57 -1.79 6.14
C PHE A 147 6.86 -0.77 5.24
N GLU A 148 6.67 0.47 5.75
CA GLU A 148 5.93 1.53 5.05
C GLU A 148 6.60 1.98 3.74
N GLY A 149 7.93 1.94 3.66
CA GLY A 149 8.67 2.24 2.44
C GLY A 149 8.33 1.29 1.29
N GLY A 150 7.94 0.07 1.62
CA GLY A 150 7.48 -0.95 0.69
C GLY A 150 8.48 -1.26 -0.42
N ILE A 151 7.97 -1.86 -1.50
CA ILE A 151 8.81 -2.21 -2.66
C ILE A 151 9.39 -0.99 -3.36
N GLN A 152 8.78 0.19 -3.19
CA GLN A 152 9.29 1.42 -3.80
C GLN A 152 10.61 1.83 -3.17
N ALA A 153 10.68 1.95 -1.85
CA ALA A 153 11.92 2.30 -1.14
C ALA A 153 13.02 1.25 -1.38
N TRP A 154 12.64 -0.05 -1.41
CA TRP A 154 13.55 -1.15 -1.71
C TRP A 154 14.18 -1.01 -3.10
N ARG A 155 13.38 -0.66 -4.11
CA ARG A 155 13.83 -0.46 -5.48
C ARG A 155 14.67 0.81 -5.63
N GLU A 156 14.29 1.91 -5.00
CA GLU A 156 15.04 3.18 -5.02
C GLU A 156 16.44 3.01 -4.43
N ALA A 157 16.59 2.14 -3.46
CA ALA A 157 17.88 1.74 -2.89
C ALA A 157 18.66 0.74 -3.76
N SER A 158 18.15 0.38 -4.94
CA SER A 158 18.77 -0.57 -5.87
C SER A 158 19.05 -1.95 -5.25
N LEU A 159 18.22 -2.39 -4.32
CA LEU A 159 18.33 -3.68 -3.66
C LEU A 159 17.85 -4.83 -4.55
N PRO A 160 18.30 -6.06 -4.32
CA PRO A 160 17.91 -7.22 -5.11
C PRO A 160 16.39 -7.43 -5.13
N LEU A 161 15.87 -7.83 -6.28
CA LEU A 161 14.48 -8.20 -6.50
C LEU A 161 14.40 -9.54 -7.22
N ASN A 162 13.45 -10.36 -6.80
CA ASN A 162 13.07 -11.59 -7.51
C ASN A 162 11.89 -11.33 -8.46
N LYS A 163 11.69 -12.27 -9.40
CA LYS A 163 10.56 -12.30 -10.34
C LYS A 163 9.92 -13.67 -10.38
N GLY A 164 8.67 -13.71 -10.76
CA GLY A 164 7.90 -14.94 -10.88
C GLY A 164 7.13 -15.29 -9.62
N SER A 165 6.59 -16.52 -9.56
CA SER A 165 5.70 -16.96 -8.50
C SER A 165 6.40 -17.62 -7.31
N LYS A 166 7.73 -17.71 -7.32
CA LYS A 166 8.49 -18.31 -6.22
C LYS A 166 9.11 -17.22 -5.35
N PRO A 167 9.09 -17.40 -4.02
CA PRO A 167 9.76 -16.51 -3.07
C PRO A 167 11.26 -16.39 -3.33
#